data_5574e2e9ca40d7ec5f712c667703a0c7
#
_entry.id   5574e2e9ca40d7ec5f712c667703a0c7
#
_cell.length_a   1.000
_cell.length_b   1.000
_cell.length_c   1.000
_cell.angle_alpha   90.00
_cell.angle_beta   90.00
_cell.angle_gamma   90.00
#
_symmetry.space_group_name_H-M   'P 1'
#
loop_
_entity.id
_entity.type
_entity.pdbx_description
1 polymer ?
#
loop_
_entity_poly.entity_id
_entity_poly.type
_entity_poly.pdbx_seq_one_letter_code
_entity_poly.pdbx_strand_id
1 'polypeptide(L)'
;MAALAAGYGVLFTIVADFRDEYGISETAIGFVIGLGFIAGFLSQIALAPLADRGHAKKLVFIGVLVNVAGLLLMALSTTLTPILIGRFVSGIGIGAASPAVKRIVILADPDNLGQNMGRLLAADVFGFATGPAISAILVGPFGIPAPFIVVAAITLILLPIVARVPVQESVEQSEHRFALDLLRIRPFAGAAILGAVAFAMIGAFDALWDVVHKDLGTTDWIANLGITLFGLPLIFLGPPGGRLAQTFGPFKLSSIGLLFASGIMCLYGFLPSGGLIFTVAMVHAVSDGLTISSAGVAVGMVVPADRQAGAHGVVGAAQAVSAGVMAAVTGALYEAYGQTTAYVAAAAVMLVMTLTGLWLARSAWDISRPIGSSVNN
;
A
#
# COMPACT_ATOMS: atom_id res chain seq x y z
N MET A 1 0.45 9.30 7.80
CA MET A 1 0.26 8.37 6.68
C MET A 1 -0.15 9.12 5.41
N ALA A 2 -1.31 9.79 5.33
CA ALA A 2 -1.75 10.45 4.09
C ALA A 2 -0.69 11.33 3.41
N ALA A 3 0.01 12.19 4.15
CA ALA A 3 1.05 13.07 3.58
C ALA A 3 2.24 12.28 2.99
N LEU A 4 2.64 11.16 3.63
CA LEU A 4 3.67 10.28 3.09
C LEU A 4 3.20 9.59 1.78
N ALA A 5 1.96 9.12 1.77
CA ALA A 5 1.37 8.49 0.59
C ALA A 5 1.18 9.49 -0.57
N ALA A 6 0.82 10.75 -0.28
CA ALA A 6 0.72 11.81 -1.29
C ALA A 6 2.06 12.04 -2.02
N GLY A 7 3.18 12.01 -1.30
CA GLY A 7 4.51 12.11 -1.91
C GLY A 7 4.84 10.98 -2.90
N TYR A 8 4.22 9.80 -2.71
CA TYR A 8 4.28 8.72 -3.69
C TYR A 8 3.42 9.01 -4.92
N GLY A 9 2.19 9.49 -4.69
CA GLY A 9 1.21 9.74 -5.73
C GLY A 9 1.62 10.84 -6.72
N VAL A 10 2.35 11.86 -6.27
CA VAL A 10 2.80 12.99 -7.12
C VAL A 10 3.48 12.53 -8.41
N LEU A 11 4.32 11.50 -8.35
CA LEU A 11 5.11 11.05 -9.51
C LEU A 11 4.27 10.43 -10.63
N PHE A 12 3.09 9.89 -10.33
CA PHE A 12 2.34 9.12 -11.33
C PHE A 12 1.73 9.97 -12.43
N THR A 13 1.48 11.24 -12.18
CA THR A 13 0.83 12.16 -13.14
C THR A 13 1.79 13.08 -13.87
N ILE A 14 3.04 13.21 -13.41
CA ILE A 14 4.02 14.14 -14.00
C ILE A 14 5.06 13.44 -14.89
N VAL A 15 4.78 12.20 -15.30
CA VAL A 15 5.69 11.42 -16.18
C VAL A 15 5.89 12.12 -17.52
N ALA A 16 4.81 12.62 -18.12
CA ALA A 16 4.86 13.36 -19.39
C ALA A 16 5.61 14.69 -19.23
N ASP A 17 5.39 15.41 -18.13
CA ASP A 17 6.07 16.69 -17.85
C ASP A 17 7.59 16.49 -17.73
N PHE A 18 8.04 15.42 -17.05
CA PHE A 18 9.46 15.07 -16.96
C PHE A 18 10.08 14.78 -18.33
N ARG A 19 9.34 14.09 -19.22
CA ARG A 19 9.79 13.83 -20.58
C ARG A 19 9.88 15.13 -21.38
N ASP A 20 8.82 15.94 -21.35
CA ASP A 20 8.68 17.09 -22.23
C ASP A 20 9.56 18.28 -21.78
N GLU A 21 9.73 18.48 -20.47
CA GLU A 21 10.50 19.61 -19.93
C GLU A 21 11.97 19.26 -19.64
N TYR A 22 12.24 18.03 -19.13
CA TYR A 22 13.60 17.64 -18.73
C TYR A 22 14.25 16.63 -19.68
N GLY A 23 13.54 16.17 -20.72
CA GLY A 23 14.06 15.17 -21.67
C GLY A 23 14.30 13.78 -21.05
N ILE A 24 13.66 13.47 -19.92
CA ILE A 24 13.79 12.18 -19.23
C ILE A 24 12.79 11.20 -19.82
N SER A 25 13.27 10.08 -20.37
CA SER A 25 12.40 9.09 -21.01
C SER A 25 11.40 8.45 -20.02
N GLU A 26 10.24 8.04 -20.53
CA GLU A 26 9.20 7.35 -19.74
C GLU A 26 9.74 6.07 -19.07
N THR A 27 10.59 5.33 -19.78
CA THR A 27 11.29 4.15 -19.22
C THR A 27 12.15 4.53 -18.02
N ALA A 28 12.88 5.65 -18.08
CA ALA A 28 13.69 6.12 -16.95
C ALA A 28 12.82 6.54 -15.76
N ILE A 29 11.66 7.17 -16.01
CA ILE A 29 10.70 7.50 -14.95
C ILE A 29 10.10 6.22 -14.33
N GLY A 30 9.84 5.20 -15.13
CA GLY A 30 9.46 3.87 -14.62
C GLY A 30 10.49 3.31 -13.64
N PHE A 31 11.80 3.45 -13.94
CA PHE A 31 12.87 3.10 -13.00
C PHE A 31 12.87 3.97 -11.74
N VAL A 32 12.58 5.26 -11.85
CA VAL A 32 12.43 6.15 -10.68
C VAL A 32 11.32 5.63 -9.78
N ILE A 33 10.16 5.30 -10.31
CA ILE A 33 9.02 4.77 -9.55
C ILE A 33 9.41 3.45 -8.87
N GLY A 34 9.96 2.51 -9.62
CA GLY A 34 10.39 1.19 -9.14
C GLY A 34 11.44 1.26 -8.04
N LEU A 35 12.41 2.18 -8.16
CA LEU A 35 13.47 2.38 -7.17
C LEU A 35 12.91 2.80 -5.81
N GLY A 36 11.86 3.61 -5.78
CA GLY A 36 11.18 3.97 -4.54
C GLY A 36 10.55 2.78 -3.82
N PHE A 37 9.96 1.85 -4.58
CA PHE A 37 9.43 0.59 -4.00
C PHE A 37 10.56 -0.31 -3.48
N ILE A 38 11.64 -0.45 -4.21
CA ILE A 38 12.82 -1.23 -3.77
C ILE A 38 13.42 -0.63 -2.49
N ALA A 39 13.60 0.68 -2.44
CA ALA A 39 14.10 1.36 -1.26
C ALA A 39 13.18 1.18 -0.05
N GLY A 40 11.87 1.32 -0.25
CA GLY A 40 10.84 1.06 0.76
C GLY A 40 10.88 -0.38 1.27
N PHE A 41 10.97 -1.36 0.38
CA PHE A 41 11.12 -2.78 0.71
C PHE A 41 12.34 -3.05 1.60
N LEU A 42 13.51 -2.59 1.17
CA LEU A 42 14.76 -2.78 1.93
C LEU A 42 14.68 -2.11 3.31
N SER A 43 14.16 -0.89 3.36
CA SER A 43 13.99 -0.13 4.58
C SER A 43 13.01 -0.80 5.55
N GLN A 44 11.89 -1.32 5.07
CA GLN A 44 10.90 -2.03 5.89
C GLN A 44 11.51 -3.26 6.56
N ILE A 45 12.27 -4.08 5.83
CA ILE A 45 12.92 -5.26 6.41
C ILE A 45 14.00 -4.87 7.43
N ALA A 46 14.82 -3.87 7.09
CA ALA A 46 15.98 -3.50 7.88
C ALA A 46 15.65 -2.64 9.11
N LEU A 47 14.72 -1.70 8.98
CA LEU A 47 14.49 -0.65 9.99
C LEU A 47 13.21 -0.86 10.82
N ALA A 48 12.18 -1.55 10.31
CA ALA A 48 10.95 -1.75 11.06
C ALA A 48 11.16 -2.41 12.44
N PRO A 49 12.04 -3.43 12.61
CA PRO A 49 12.28 -4.03 13.90
C PRO A 49 12.87 -3.06 14.95
N LEU A 50 13.47 -1.94 14.53
CA LEU A 50 13.95 -0.92 15.46
C LEU A 50 12.79 -0.20 16.17
N ALA A 51 11.60 -0.12 15.56
CA ALA A 51 10.43 0.41 16.23
C ALA A 51 9.98 -0.47 17.39
N ASP A 52 10.15 -1.78 17.28
CA ASP A 52 9.83 -2.73 18.36
C ASP A 52 10.84 -2.66 19.51
N ARG A 53 12.00 -2.05 19.28
CA ARG A 53 13.08 -1.87 20.26
C ARG A 53 13.09 -0.49 20.95
N GLY A 54 11.93 0.15 21.04
CA GLY A 54 11.81 1.45 21.71
C GLY A 54 12.21 2.64 20.83
N HIS A 55 12.22 2.50 19.51
CA HIS A 55 12.58 3.57 18.58
C HIS A 55 11.43 3.96 17.65
N ALA A 56 10.18 3.59 17.97
CA ALA A 56 9.04 3.82 17.08
C ALA A 56 8.87 5.31 16.76
N LYS A 57 8.84 6.17 17.77
CA LYS A 57 8.69 7.61 17.57
C LYS A 57 9.86 8.22 16.79
N LYS A 58 11.10 7.79 17.08
CA LYS A 58 12.28 8.25 16.35
C LYS A 58 12.24 7.84 14.87
N LEU A 59 11.81 6.61 14.57
CA LEU A 59 11.68 6.13 13.19
C LEU A 59 10.63 6.90 12.40
N VAL A 60 9.51 7.25 13.02
CA VAL A 60 8.51 8.11 12.36
C VAL A 60 9.12 9.48 12.06
N PHE A 61 9.79 10.12 13.03
CA PHE A 61 10.41 11.43 12.84
C PHE A 61 11.49 11.42 11.77
N ILE A 62 12.47 10.53 11.92
CA ILE A 62 13.59 10.42 10.97
C ILE A 62 13.07 10.01 9.60
N GLY A 63 12.16 9.04 9.53
CA GLY A 63 11.56 8.59 8.28
C GLY A 63 10.84 9.70 7.54
N VAL A 64 10.06 10.52 8.26
CA VAL A 64 9.38 11.70 7.70
C VAL A 64 10.41 12.72 7.18
N LEU A 65 11.44 13.05 7.94
CA LEU A 65 12.48 13.99 7.51
C LEU A 65 13.27 13.48 6.30
N VAL A 66 13.61 12.20 6.29
CA VAL A 66 14.26 11.54 5.15
C VAL A 66 13.36 11.55 3.91
N ASN A 67 12.06 11.28 4.07
CA ASN A 67 11.10 11.39 2.98
C ASN A 67 11.03 12.81 2.41
N VAL A 68 10.93 13.82 3.28
CA VAL A 68 10.93 15.24 2.89
C VAL A 68 12.22 15.61 2.15
N ALA A 69 13.37 15.19 2.65
CA ALA A 69 14.65 15.43 1.97
C ALA A 69 14.66 14.81 0.56
N GLY A 70 14.13 13.60 0.40
CA GLY A 70 13.97 12.97 -0.91
C GLY A 70 13.04 13.73 -1.86
N LEU A 71 11.88 14.22 -1.34
CA LEU A 71 10.95 15.04 -2.12
C LEU A 71 11.58 16.36 -2.55
N LEU A 72 12.28 17.04 -1.66
CA LEU A 72 12.97 18.30 -1.99
C LEU A 72 14.11 18.09 -2.98
N LEU A 73 14.86 16.99 -2.87
CA LEU A 73 15.88 16.64 -3.85
C LEU A 73 15.27 16.41 -5.24
N MET A 74 14.12 15.74 -5.34
CA MET A 74 13.40 15.59 -6.61
C MET A 74 12.89 16.95 -7.13
N ALA A 75 12.37 17.80 -6.25
CA ALA A 75 11.87 19.14 -6.61
C ALA A 75 12.97 20.04 -7.20
N LEU A 76 14.18 19.97 -6.64
CA LEU A 76 15.31 20.82 -7.05
C LEU A 76 16.13 20.24 -8.21
N SER A 77 15.70 19.12 -8.78
CA SER A 77 16.46 18.36 -9.79
C SER A 77 15.78 18.40 -11.15
N THR A 78 16.60 18.62 -12.17
CA THR A 78 16.19 18.64 -13.59
C THR A 78 16.82 17.49 -14.40
N THR A 79 17.60 16.64 -13.77
CA THR A 79 18.29 15.51 -14.41
C THR A 79 17.98 14.18 -13.69
N LEU A 80 18.09 13.07 -14.39
CA LEU A 80 17.67 11.75 -13.91
C LEU A 80 18.39 11.31 -12.62
N THR A 81 19.71 11.47 -12.54
CA THR A 81 20.49 10.92 -11.41
C THR A 81 20.06 11.45 -10.04
N PRO A 82 19.97 12.78 -9.80
CA PRO A 82 19.50 13.27 -8.51
C PRO A 82 18.01 12.97 -8.24
N ILE A 83 17.17 12.84 -9.29
CA ILE A 83 15.77 12.39 -9.14
C ILE A 83 15.74 10.94 -8.63
N LEU A 84 16.57 10.04 -9.19
CA LEU A 84 16.72 8.67 -8.70
C LEU A 84 17.18 8.63 -7.24
N ILE A 85 18.18 9.44 -6.87
CA ILE A 85 18.66 9.54 -5.50
C ILE A 85 17.54 10.05 -4.57
N GLY A 86 16.83 11.11 -4.96
CA GLY A 86 15.70 11.66 -4.22
C GLY A 86 14.60 10.62 -3.99
N ARG A 87 14.29 9.85 -5.01
CA ARG A 87 13.29 8.79 -4.93
C ARG A 87 13.72 7.64 -4.02
N PHE A 88 14.98 7.24 -4.10
CA PHE A 88 15.55 6.22 -3.23
C PHE A 88 15.50 6.68 -1.76
N VAL A 89 15.93 7.90 -1.49
CA VAL A 89 15.90 8.52 -0.15
C VAL A 89 14.47 8.61 0.38
N SER A 90 13.52 9.09 -0.44
CA SER A 90 12.09 9.14 -0.08
C SER A 90 11.54 7.75 0.24
N GLY A 91 11.87 6.74 -0.56
CA GLY A 91 11.47 5.35 -0.32
C GLY A 91 11.97 4.80 1.03
N ILE A 92 13.24 5.07 1.39
CA ILE A 92 13.78 4.72 2.71
C ILE A 92 12.95 5.38 3.82
N GLY A 93 12.64 6.67 3.68
CA GLY A 93 11.87 7.42 4.67
C GLY A 93 10.49 6.81 4.93
N ILE A 94 9.76 6.51 3.88
CA ILE A 94 8.42 5.88 3.98
C ILE A 94 8.52 4.47 4.55
N GLY A 95 9.49 3.66 4.08
CA GLY A 95 9.69 2.30 4.56
C GLY A 95 10.04 2.23 6.04
N ALA A 96 10.74 3.23 6.59
CA ALA A 96 11.03 3.32 8.01
C ALA A 96 9.82 3.78 8.83
N ALA A 97 9.06 4.79 8.34
CA ALA A 97 7.97 5.40 9.08
C ALA A 97 6.70 4.52 9.10
N SER A 98 6.32 3.89 7.99
CA SER A 98 5.04 3.22 7.85
C SER A 98 4.81 2.07 8.86
N PRO A 99 5.72 1.10 9.05
CA PRO A 99 5.55 0.04 10.06
C PRO A 99 5.55 0.59 11.49
N ALA A 100 6.36 1.63 11.75
CA ALA A 100 6.39 2.29 13.06
C ALA A 100 5.07 2.98 13.40
N VAL A 101 4.43 3.66 12.44
CA VAL A 101 3.08 4.24 12.60
C VAL A 101 2.05 3.15 12.87
N LYS A 102 2.08 2.05 12.11
CA LYS A 102 1.15 0.92 12.33
C LYS A 102 1.28 0.38 13.74
N ARG A 103 2.51 0.14 14.22
CA ARG A 103 2.77 -0.30 15.60
C ARG A 103 2.20 0.68 16.63
N ILE A 104 2.50 1.97 16.48
CA ILE A 104 2.01 3.01 17.42
C ILE A 104 0.48 2.98 17.50
N VAL A 105 -0.19 2.90 16.37
CA VAL A 105 -1.66 2.88 16.29
C VAL A 105 -2.26 1.61 16.90
N ILE A 106 -1.64 0.45 16.66
CA ILE A 106 -2.09 -0.84 17.21
C ILE A 106 -1.97 -0.85 18.74
N LEU A 107 -0.85 -0.36 19.28
CA LEU A 107 -0.60 -0.40 20.71
C LEU A 107 -1.33 0.71 21.48
N ALA A 108 -1.65 1.83 20.83
CA ALA A 108 -2.39 2.92 21.45
C ALA A 108 -3.85 2.59 21.75
N ASP A 109 -4.48 1.74 20.92
CA ASP A 109 -5.89 1.39 21.05
C ASP A 109 -6.13 -0.04 20.52
N PRO A 110 -5.70 -1.07 21.27
CA PRO A 110 -5.82 -2.46 20.87
C PRO A 110 -7.27 -2.95 20.74
N ASP A 111 -8.20 -2.33 21.45
CA ASP A 111 -9.62 -2.68 21.44
C ASP A 111 -10.29 -2.32 20.12
N ASN A 112 -9.80 -1.30 19.44
CA ASN A 112 -10.27 -0.86 18.13
C ASN A 112 -9.27 -1.15 17.02
N LEU A 113 -8.44 -2.20 17.16
CA LEU A 113 -7.42 -2.61 16.21
C LEU A 113 -7.92 -2.58 14.76
N GLY A 114 -9.04 -3.22 14.50
CA GLY A 114 -9.61 -3.33 13.16
C GLY A 114 -9.98 -1.96 12.57
N GLN A 115 -10.71 -1.15 13.34
CA GLN A 115 -11.09 0.18 12.90
C GLN A 115 -9.87 1.07 12.62
N ASN A 116 -8.85 0.96 13.45
CA ASN A 116 -7.64 1.76 13.33
C ASN A 116 -6.79 1.33 12.12
N MET A 117 -6.71 0.03 11.83
CA MET A 117 -6.09 -0.47 10.60
C MET A 117 -6.85 0.00 9.35
N GLY A 118 -8.18 0.00 9.38
CA GLY A 118 -9.00 0.54 8.31
C GLY A 118 -8.83 2.06 8.12
N ARG A 119 -8.65 2.82 9.22
CA ARG A 119 -8.34 4.28 9.15
C ARG A 119 -6.96 4.54 8.54
N LEU A 120 -5.98 3.70 8.85
CA LEU A 120 -4.65 3.79 8.23
C LEU A 120 -4.73 3.53 6.72
N LEU A 121 -5.47 2.49 6.30
CA LEU A 121 -5.72 2.23 4.89
C LEU A 121 -6.40 3.42 4.21
N ALA A 122 -7.48 3.94 4.81
CA ALA A 122 -8.20 5.10 4.28
C ALA A 122 -7.28 6.32 4.13
N ALA A 123 -6.40 6.56 5.10
CA ALA A 123 -5.42 7.64 5.04
C ALA A 123 -4.38 7.43 3.93
N ASP A 124 -3.92 6.19 3.74
CA ASP A 124 -2.95 5.85 2.68
C ASP A 124 -3.58 6.05 1.29
N VAL A 125 -4.78 5.52 1.08
CA VAL A 125 -5.50 5.66 -0.20
C VAL A 125 -5.85 7.13 -0.49
N PHE A 126 -6.34 7.86 0.52
CA PHE A 126 -6.62 9.28 0.40
C PHE A 126 -5.35 10.09 0.02
N GLY A 127 -4.24 9.82 0.69
CA GLY A 127 -2.97 10.47 0.39
C GLY A 127 -2.49 10.14 -1.02
N PHE A 128 -2.51 8.87 -1.39
CA PHE A 128 -2.10 8.43 -2.73
C PHE A 128 -2.95 9.09 -3.82
N ALA A 129 -4.27 9.16 -3.64
CA ALA A 129 -5.18 9.78 -4.61
C ALA A 129 -5.05 11.33 -4.66
N THR A 130 -4.66 11.98 -3.56
CA THR A 130 -4.45 13.44 -3.55
C THR A 130 -3.15 13.88 -4.19
N GLY A 131 -2.12 13.01 -4.25
CA GLY A 131 -0.85 13.29 -4.92
C GLY A 131 -1.03 13.73 -6.38
N PRO A 132 -1.66 12.92 -7.23
CA PRO A 132 -2.00 13.28 -8.61
C PRO A 132 -2.80 14.57 -8.74
N ALA A 133 -3.79 14.79 -7.86
CA ALA A 133 -4.60 16.01 -7.87
C ALA A 133 -3.75 17.26 -7.57
N ILE A 134 -2.84 17.17 -6.60
CA ILE A 134 -1.88 18.25 -6.28
C ILE A 134 -1.01 18.53 -7.51
N SER A 135 -0.51 17.50 -8.20
CA SER A 135 0.31 17.66 -9.40
C SER A 135 -0.48 18.32 -10.54
N ALA A 136 -1.69 17.84 -10.82
CA ALA A 136 -2.54 18.40 -11.89
C ALA A 136 -2.87 19.88 -11.69
N ILE A 137 -3.02 20.32 -10.43
CA ILE A 137 -3.32 21.73 -10.11
C ILE A 137 -2.06 22.59 -10.17
N LEU A 138 -0.90 22.07 -9.73
CA LEU A 138 0.27 22.91 -9.47
C LEU A 138 1.30 22.92 -10.59
N VAL A 139 1.41 21.85 -11.39
CA VAL A 139 2.46 21.77 -12.43
C VAL A 139 2.28 22.85 -13.49
N GLY A 140 1.06 23.06 -14.01
CA GLY A 140 0.81 24.08 -15.01
C GLY A 140 1.23 25.49 -14.59
N PRO A 141 0.73 26.04 -13.46
CA PRO A 141 1.05 27.41 -13.06
C PRO A 141 2.41 27.60 -12.37
N PHE A 142 3.00 26.55 -11.75
CA PHE A 142 4.18 26.67 -10.89
C PHE A 142 5.32 25.72 -11.27
N GLY A 143 5.14 24.89 -12.30
CA GLY A 143 6.14 23.92 -12.77
C GLY A 143 6.22 22.63 -11.94
N ILE A 144 7.01 21.69 -12.44
CA ILE A 144 7.25 20.34 -11.89
C ILE A 144 7.71 20.34 -10.41
N PRO A 145 8.51 21.30 -9.91
CA PRO A 145 8.94 21.34 -8.50
C PRO A 145 7.79 21.54 -7.50
N ALA A 146 6.74 22.23 -7.88
CA ALA A 146 5.70 22.73 -6.95
C ALA A 146 4.97 21.61 -6.19
N PRO A 147 4.50 20.51 -6.80
CA PRO A 147 3.84 19.43 -6.09
C PRO A 147 4.72 18.82 -4.99
N PHE A 148 6.00 18.59 -5.27
CA PHE A 148 6.95 18.02 -4.30
C PHE A 148 7.17 18.96 -3.12
N ILE A 149 7.34 20.27 -3.38
CA ILE A 149 7.53 21.30 -2.34
C ILE A 149 6.28 21.39 -1.47
N VAL A 150 5.09 21.41 -2.06
CA VAL A 150 3.82 21.51 -1.31
C VAL A 150 3.61 20.28 -0.43
N VAL A 151 3.82 19.07 -0.93
CA VAL A 151 3.70 17.86 -0.12
C VAL A 151 4.76 17.82 0.98
N ALA A 152 5.99 18.20 0.69
CA ALA A 152 7.06 18.32 1.69
C ALA A 152 6.70 19.33 2.80
N ALA A 153 6.16 20.51 2.42
CA ALA A 153 5.72 21.53 3.35
C ALA A 153 4.57 21.04 4.25
N ILE A 154 3.53 20.43 3.66
CA ILE A 154 2.41 19.85 4.42
C ILE A 154 2.95 18.80 5.41
N THR A 155 3.84 17.95 4.97
CA THR A 155 4.44 16.89 5.80
C THR A 155 5.21 17.48 6.97
N LEU A 156 6.00 18.54 6.77
CA LEU A 156 6.73 19.24 7.82
C LEU A 156 5.80 19.97 8.79
N ILE A 157 4.73 20.61 8.31
CA ILE A 157 3.74 21.30 9.14
C ILE A 157 3.02 20.32 10.08
N LEU A 158 2.80 19.09 9.63
CA LEU A 158 2.15 18.04 10.44
C LEU A 158 3.11 17.38 11.44
N LEU A 159 4.42 17.48 11.26
CA LEU A 159 5.41 16.82 12.11
C LEU A 159 5.34 17.21 13.60
N PRO A 160 5.14 18.48 13.99
CA PRO A 160 4.96 18.85 15.40
C PRO A 160 3.73 18.23 16.06
N ILE A 161 2.68 17.93 15.28
CA ILE A 161 1.48 17.24 15.80
C ILE A 161 1.86 15.81 16.18
N VAL A 162 2.61 15.12 15.32
CA VAL A 162 3.12 13.78 15.59
C VAL A 162 4.05 13.76 16.81
N ALA A 163 4.82 14.84 17.01
CA ALA A 163 5.69 14.99 18.18
C ALA A 163 4.94 14.94 19.51
N ARG A 164 3.70 15.43 19.54
CA ARG A 164 2.88 15.51 20.76
C ARG A 164 2.14 14.21 21.08
N VAL A 165 2.09 13.25 20.13
CA VAL A 165 1.44 11.95 20.37
C VAL A 165 2.25 11.18 21.42
N PRO A 166 1.62 10.78 22.54
CA PRO A 166 2.26 9.88 23.49
C PRO A 166 2.43 8.50 22.84
N VAL A 167 3.64 7.96 22.89
CA VAL A 167 3.94 6.65 22.32
C VAL A 167 4.43 5.74 23.45
N GLN A 168 3.80 4.59 23.61
CA GLN A 168 4.29 3.55 24.48
C GLN A 168 5.48 2.86 23.81
N GLU A 169 6.69 3.25 24.22
CA GLU A 169 7.90 2.56 23.79
C GLU A 169 8.08 1.28 24.60
N SER A 170 8.48 0.20 23.94
CA SER A 170 8.71 -1.08 24.61
C SER A 170 9.95 -0.97 25.52
N VAL A 171 9.81 -1.42 26.76
CA VAL A 171 10.95 -1.58 27.69
C VAL A 171 11.69 -2.88 27.38
N GLU A 172 10.97 -3.93 26.95
CA GLU A 172 11.55 -5.19 26.54
C GLU A 172 12.06 -5.11 25.11
N GLN A 173 13.35 -5.32 24.94
CA GLN A 173 13.98 -5.32 23.63
C GLN A 173 13.84 -6.70 22.99
N SER A 174 13.26 -6.76 21.80
CA SER A 174 13.29 -7.97 20.99
C SER A 174 14.75 -8.35 20.69
N GLU A 175 15.14 -9.57 21.02
CA GLU A 175 16.50 -10.09 20.77
C GLU A 175 16.79 -10.28 19.26
N HIS A 176 15.74 -10.42 18.46
CA HIS A 176 15.87 -10.69 17.02
C HIS A 176 16.14 -9.42 16.21
N ARG A 177 17.25 -9.41 15.47
CA ARG A 177 17.65 -8.28 14.61
C ARG A 177 16.67 -8.02 13.45
N PHE A 178 16.12 -9.09 12.89
CA PHE A 178 15.14 -9.08 11.80
C PHE A 178 13.89 -9.82 12.22
N ALA A 179 12.74 -9.48 11.61
CA ALA A 179 11.46 -10.10 11.91
C ALA A 179 11.11 -11.28 10.98
N LEU A 180 12.05 -11.73 10.14
CA LEU A 180 11.84 -12.83 9.19
C LEU A 180 11.59 -14.19 9.90
N ASP A 181 12.05 -14.35 11.14
CA ASP A 181 11.76 -15.52 11.97
C ASP A 181 10.27 -15.69 12.25
N LEU A 182 9.48 -14.59 12.23
CA LEU A 182 8.03 -14.62 12.37
C LEU A 182 7.34 -15.46 11.27
N LEU A 183 7.96 -15.59 10.09
CA LEU A 183 7.43 -16.44 9.01
C LEU A 183 7.35 -17.94 9.40
N ARG A 184 8.00 -18.35 10.48
CA ARG A 184 7.84 -19.69 11.06
C ARG A 184 6.51 -19.85 11.80
N ILE A 185 5.87 -18.75 12.17
CA ILE A 185 4.51 -18.74 12.76
C ILE A 185 3.52 -18.86 11.60
N ARG A 186 2.95 -20.06 11.43
CA ARG A 186 2.07 -20.37 10.30
C ARG A 186 0.94 -19.36 10.09
N PRO A 187 0.16 -18.92 11.10
CA PRO A 187 -0.87 -17.91 10.92
C PRO A 187 -0.31 -16.56 10.44
N PHE A 188 0.87 -16.15 10.92
CA PHE A 188 1.52 -14.94 10.43
C PHE A 188 1.95 -15.07 8.96
N ALA A 189 2.58 -16.19 8.59
CA ALA A 189 2.93 -16.45 7.19
C ALA A 189 1.68 -16.44 6.30
N GLY A 190 0.58 -17.01 6.77
CA GLY A 190 -0.71 -16.93 6.10
C GLY A 190 -1.21 -15.50 5.92
N ALA A 191 -1.18 -14.69 6.98
CA ALA A 191 -1.56 -13.27 6.93
C ALA A 191 -0.66 -12.47 5.96
N ALA A 192 0.64 -12.74 5.97
CA ALA A 192 1.60 -12.09 5.06
C ALA A 192 1.31 -12.43 3.59
N ILE A 193 1.00 -13.69 3.28
CA ILE A 193 0.61 -14.11 1.92
C ILE A 193 -0.71 -13.45 1.53
N LEU A 194 -1.74 -13.46 2.39
CA LEU A 194 -3.03 -12.82 2.08
C LEU A 194 -2.87 -11.32 1.85
N GLY A 195 -2.01 -10.65 2.63
CA GLY A 195 -1.64 -9.26 2.37
C GLY A 195 -0.92 -9.05 1.04
N ALA A 196 -0.03 -9.98 0.66
CA ALA A 196 0.67 -9.96 -0.61
C ALA A 196 -0.28 -10.19 -1.80
N VAL A 197 -1.31 -11.04 -1.66
CA VAL A 197 -2.34 -11.23 -2.71
C VAL A 197 -3.08 -9.95 -3.02
N ALA A 198 -3.50 -9.20 -1.99
CA ALA A 198 -4.19 -7.93 -2.19
C ALA A 198 -3.33 -6.94 -2.99
N PHE A 199 -2.03 -6.93 -2.77
CA PHE A 199 -1.10 -6.06 -3.51
C PHE A 199 -0.70 -6.64 -4.88
N ALA A 200 -0.69 -7.96 -5.06
CA ALA A 200 -0.60 -8.57 -6.39
C ALA A 200 -1.77 -8.14 -7.28
N MET A 201 -2.98 -8.13 -6.72
CA MET A 201 -4.18 -7.64 -7.38
C MET A 201 -4.02 -6.17 -7.79
N ILE A 202 -3.62 -5.30 -6.85
CA ILE A 202 -3.40 -3.87 -7.12
C ILE A 202 -2.35 -3.70 -8.24
N GLY A 203 -1.22 -4.41 -8.18
CA GLY A 203 -0.18 -4.32 -9.19
C GLY A 203 -0.67 -4.74 -10.58
N ALA A 204 -1.44 -5.82 -10.69
CA ALA A 204 -2.03 -6.26 -11.96
C ALA A 204 -3.08 -5.26 -12.48
N PHE A 205 -3.95 -4.78 -11.59
CA PHE A 205 -5.02 -3.84 -11.92
C PHE A 205 -4.44 -2.51 -12.43
N ASP A 206 -3.50 -1.93 -11.69
CA ASP A 206 -2.88 -0.66 -12.05
C ASP A 206 -2.09 -0.75 -13.37
N ALA A 207 -1.36 -1.86 -13.60
CA ALA A 207 -0.60 -2.05 -14.82
C ALA A 207 -1.46 -2.21 -16.06
N LEU A 208 -2.64 -2.80 -15.92
CA LEU A 208 -3.53 -3.11 -17.05
C LEU A 208 -4.59 -2.03 -17.30
N TRP A 209 -4.91 -1.19 -16.32
CA TRP A 209 -6.02 -0.25 -16.39
C TRP A 209 -5.94 0.66 -17.61
N ASP A 210 -4.88 1.42 -17.74
CA ASP A 210 -4.74 2.42 -18.81
C ASP A 210 -4.69 1.77 -20.20
N VAL A 211 -3.88 0.73 -20.34
CA VAL A 211 -3.66 0.03 -21.61
C VAL A 211 -4.96 -0.62 -22.10
N VAL A 212 -5.68 -1.33 -21.22
CA VAL A 212 -6.94 -1.99 -21.58
C VAL A 212 -8.00 -0.97 -21.95
N HIS A 213 -8.14 0.11 -21.17
CA HIS A 213 -9.11 1.16 -21.48
C HIS A 213 -8.82 1.87 -22.80
N LYS A 214 -7.56 2.09 -23.11
CA LYS A 214 -7.11 2.67 -24.38
C LYS A 214 -7.44 1.74 -25.57
N ASP A 215 -7.10 0.46 -25.45
CA ASP A 215 -7.33 -0.53 -26.51
C ASP A 215 -8.82 -0.78 -26.76
N LEU A 216 -9.67 -0.67 -25.73
CA LEU A 216 -11.12 -0.78 -25.84
C LEU A 216 -11.79 0.52 -26.27
N GLY A 217 -11.05 1.59 -26.56
CA GLY A 217 -11.60 2.89 -26.96
C GLY A 217 -12.54 3.49 -25.91
N THR A 218 -12.20 3.31 -24.63
CA THR A 218 -13.01 3.82 -23.51
C THR A 218 -12.98 5.35 -23.48
N THR A 219 -14.07 5.95 -23.03
CA THR A 219 -14.15 7.41 -22.85
C THR A 219 -13.10 7.91 -21.86
N ASP A 220 -12.46 9.03 -22.17
CA ASP A 220 -11.31 9.58 -21.45
C ASP A 220 -11.58 9.79 -19.95
N TRP A 221 -12.79 10.20 -19.55
CA TRP A 221 -13.09 10.40 -18.15
C TRP A 221 -13.04 9.10 -17.33
N ILE A 222 -13.43 7.94 -17.92
CA ILE A 222 -13.35 6.63 -17.27
C ILE A 222 -11.87 6.22 -17.15
N ALA A 223 -11.11 6.33 -18.24
CA ALA A 223 -9.71 5.96 -18.24
C ALA A 223 -8.92 6.79 -17.21
N ASN A 224 -9.14 8.11 -17.17
CA ASN A 224 -8.37 9.03 -16.34
C ASN A 224 -8.82 9.09 -14.87
N LEU A 225 -10.13 9.00 -14.59
CA LEU A 225 -10.66 9.13 -13.23
C LEU A 225 -11.05 7.79 -12.59
N GLY A 226 -11.13 6.71 -13.35
CA GLY A 226 -11.64 5.43 -12.86
C GLY A 226 -10.83 4.87 -11.70
N ILE A 227 -9.50 4.93 -11.73
CA ILE A 227 -8.64 4.50 -10.62
C ILE A 227 -8.87 5.37 -9.38
N THR A 228 -9.02 6.68 -9.54
CA THR A 228 -9.33 7.58 -8.42
C THR A 228 -10.68 7.24 -7.80
N LEU A 229 -11.68 6.99 -8.63
CA LEU A 229 -13.03 6.60 -8.19
C LEU A 229 -13.01 5.22 -7.51
N PHE A 230 -12.18 4.30 -7.96
CA PHE A 230 -11.94 3.01 -7.29
C PHE A 230 -11.42 3.19 -5.85
N GLY A 231 -10.62 4.22 -5.60
CA GLY A 231 -10.11 4.53 -4.27
C GLY A 231 -11.18 5.02 -3.27
N LEU A 232 -12.28 5.63 -3.73
CA LEU A 232 -13.28 6.21 -2.84
C LEU A 232 -13.94 5.20 -1.88
N PRO A 233 -14.43 4.04 -2.32
CA PRO A 233 -14.95 3.02 -1.41
C PRO A 233 -13.94 2.58 -0.36
N LEU A 234 -12.65 2.47 -0.70
CA LEU A 234 -11.60 2.09 0.26
C LEU A 234 -11.44 3.12 1.37
N ILE A 235 -11.58 4.42 1.05
CA ILE A 235 -11.49 5.50 2.04
C ILE A 235 -12.65 5.41 3.04
N PHE A 236 -13.87 5.24 2.55
CA PHE A 236 -15.06 5.27 3.42
C PHE A 236 -15.35 3.93 4.09
N LEU A 237 -15.12 2.82 3.41
CA LEU A 237 -15.40 1.48 3.89
C LEU A 237 -14.22 0.83 4.64
N GLY A 238 -13.01 1.37 4.54
CA GLY A 238 -11.84 0.85 5.26
C GLY A 238 -12.06 0.73 6.77
N PRO A 239 -12.50 1.80 7.47
CA PRO A 239 -12.74 1.72 8.91
C PRO A 239 -13.84 0.71 9.33
N PRO A 240 -15.05 0.68 8.72
CA PRO A 240 -16.04 -0.35 9.03
C PRO A 240 -15.59 -1.76 8.59
N GLY A 241 -14.87 -1.89 7.47
CA GLY A 241 -14.28 -3.15 7.02
C GLY A 241 -13.26 -3.71 8.02
N GLY A 242 -12.39 -2.85 8.55
CA GLY A 242 -11.47 -3.25 9.61
C GLY A 242 -12.17 -3.70 10.90
N ARG A 243 -13.25 -3.02 11.30
CA ARG A 243 -14.09 -3.47 12.43
C ARG A 243 -14.71 -4.83 12.14
N LEU A 244 -15.24 -5.02 10.94
CA LEU A 244 -15.80 -6.31 10.52
C LEU A 244 -14.74 -7.41 10.55
N ALA A 245 -13.52 -7.14 10.08
CA ALA A 245 -12.41 -8.08 10.16
C ALA A 245 -12.10 -8.47 11.60
N GLN A 246 -12.09 -7.50 12.52
CA GLN A 246 -11.83 -7.77 13.94
C GLN A 246 -12.89 -8.66 14.58
N THR A 247 -14.16 -8.43 14.30
CA THR A 247 -15.29 -9.09 14.98
C THR A 247 -15.71 -10.40 14.32
N PHE A 248 -15.74 -10.45 12.99
CA PHE A 248 -16.11 -11.64 12.22
C PHE A 248 -14.96 -12.65 12.06
N GLY A 249 -13.74 -12.17 12.12
CA GLY A 249 -12.51 -12.92 11.93
C GLY A 249 -11.76 -12.48 10.67
N PRO A 250 -10.50 -12.01 10.84
CA PRO A 250 -9.75 -11.41 9.74
C PRO A 250 -9.41 -12.41 8.63
N PHE A 251 -9.15 -13.67 8.96
CA PHE A 251 -8.90 -14.69 7.94
C PHE A 251 -10.15 -15.06 7.14
N LYS A 252 -11.30 -15.11 7.78
CA LYS A 252 -12.60 -15.35 7.12
C LYS A 252 -12.92 -14.22 6.15
N LEU A 253 -12.78 -12.97 6.61
CA LEU A 253 -13.08 -11.82 5.78
C LEU A 253 -12.09 -11.66 4.63
N SER A 254 -10.77 -11.87 4.88
CA SER A 254 -9.76 -11.89 3.81
C SER A 254 -10.08 -12.95 2.76
N SER A 255 -10.49 -14.17 3.18
CA SER A 255 -10.83 -15.24 2.22
C SER A 255 -11.98 -14.85 1.32
N ILE A 256 -13.06 -14.32 1.90
CA ILE A 256 -14.24 -13.91 1.12
C ILE A 256 -13.84 -12.83 0.12
N GLY A 257 -13.15 -11.78 0.57
CA GLY A 257 -12.71 -10.68 -0.29
C GLY A 257 -11.76 -11.13 -1.40
N LEU A 258 -10.72 -11.88 -1.08
CA LEU A 258 -9.71 -12.29 -2.07
C LEU A 258 -10.20 -13.34 -3.05
N LEU A 259 -11.10 -14.26 -2.64
CA LEU A 259 -11.73 -15.18 -3.56
C LEU A 259 -12.68 -14.45 -4.52
N PHE A 260 -13.45 -13.49 -3.99
CA PHE A 260 -14.30 -12.62 -4.81
C PHE A 260 -13.44 -11.78 -5.77
N ALA A 261 -12.38 -11.14 -5.29
CA ALA A 261 -11.45 -10.36 -6.10
C ALA A 261 -10.79 -11.21 -7.20
N SER A 262 -10.41 -12.46 -6.90
CA SER A 262 -9.87 -13.39 -7.91
C SER A 262 -10.91 -13.70 -9.00
N GLY A 263 -12.17 -13.86 -8.62
CA GLY A 263 -13.27 -14.03 -9.58
C GLY A 263 -13.48 -12.80 -10.45
N ILE A 264 -13.45 -11.60 -9.86
CA ILE A 264 -13.56 -10.34 -10.60
C ILE A 264 -12.36 -10.13 -11.53
N MET A 265 -11.15 -10.42 -11.08
CA MET A 265 -9.96 -10.33 -11.94
C MET A 265 -10.07 -11.28 -13.14
N CYS A 266 -10.56 -12.50 -12.94
CA CYS A 266 -10.85 -13.39 -14.05
C CYS A 266 -11.92 -12.79 -15.00
N LEU A 267 -12.98 -12.21 -14.45
CA LEU A 267 -14.06 -11.61 -15.21
C LEU A 267 -13.58 -10.44 -16.09
N TYR A 268 -12.67 -9.60 -15.61
CA TYR A 268 -12.10 -8.50 -16.42
C TYR A 268 -11.49 -8.99 -17.74
N GLY A 269 -10.95 -10.22 -17.78
CA GLY A 269 -10.38 -10.80 -18.98
C GLY A 269 -11.38 -11.05 -20.11
N PHE A 270 -12.68 -11.06 -19.81
CA PHE A 270 -13.75 -11.38 -20.75
C PHE A 270 -14.68 -10.19 -21.04
N LEU A 271 -14.50 -9.06 -20.39
CA LEU A 271 -15.36 -7.88 -20.57
C LEU A 271 -15.02 -7.16 -21.88
N PRO A 272 -16.00 -6.95 -22.76
CA PRO A 272 -15.76 -6.43 -24.12
C PRO A 272 -15.71 -4.89 -24.19
N SER A 273 -15.91 -4.18 -23.11
CA SER A 273 -15.90 -2.72 -23.10
C SER A 273 -15.40 -2.12 -21.80
N GLY A 274 -14.70 -0.99 -21.89
CA GLY A 274 -14.19 -0.29 -20.72
C GLY A 274 -15.27 0.21 -19.76
N GLY A 275 -16.46 0.54 -20.26
CA GLY A 275 -17.60 0.90 -19.40
C GLY A 275 -18.08 -0.26 -18.52
N LEU A 276 -18.06 -1.49 -19.03
CA LEU A 276 -18.35 -2.69 -18.23
C LEU A 276 -17.23 -2.96 -17.22
N ILE A 277 -15.97 -2.84 -17.63
CA ILE A 277 -14.82 -2.97 -16.73
C ILE A 277 -14.95 -1.97 -15.59
N PHE A 278 -15.22 -0.71 -15.87
CA PHE A 278 -15.43 0.33 -14.86
C PHE A 278 -16.58 0.00 -13.91
N THR A 279 -17.74 -0.45 -14.45
CA THR A 279 -18.90 -0.81 -13.61
C THR A 279 -18.56 -1.95 -12.65
N VAL A 280 -17.91 -3.00 -13.15
CA VAL A 280 -17.47 -4.14 -12.33
C VAL A 280 -16.38 -3.69 -11.34
N ALA A 281 -15.50 -2.77 -11.72
CA ALA A 281 -14.48 -2.21 -10.85
C ALA A 281 -15.09 -1.45 -9.67
N MET A 282 -16.21 -0.74 -9.83
CA MET A 282 -16.89 -0.08 -8.71
C MET A 282 -17.45 -1.09 -7.70
N VAL A 283 -17.98 -2.22 -8.17
CA VAL A 283 -18.40 -3.33 -7.28
C VAL A 283 -17.21 -3.96 -6.57
N HIS A 284 -16.11 -4.16 -7.29
CA HIS A 284 -14.85 -4.66 -6.74
C HIS A 284 -14.30 -3.73 -5.65
N ALA A 285 -14.29 -2.43 -5.90
CA ALA A 285 -13.83 -1.42 -4.96
C ALA A 285 -14.62 -1.42 -3.64
N VAL A 286 -15.93 -1.65 -3.69
CA VAL A 286 -16.75 -1.80 -2.48
C VAL A 286 -16.34 -3.04 -1.67
N SER A 287 -16.12 -4.18 -2.33
CA SER A 287 -15.62 -5.38 -1.68
C SER A 287 -14.24 -5.13 -1.04
N ASP A 288 -13.33 -4.52 -1.78
CA ASP A 288 -11.98 -4.23 -1.31
C ASP A 288 -11.97 -3.25 -0.14
N GLY A 289 -12.81 -2.22 -0.19
CA GLY A 289 -12.98 -1.29 0.93
C GLY A 289 -13.36 -1.99 2.23
N LEU A 290 -14.14 -3.08 2.15
CA LEU A 290 -14.53 -3.86 3.31
C LEU A 290 -13.48 -4.90 3.74
N THR A 291 -12.67 -5.41 2.82
CA THR A 291 -11.88 -6.64 3.06
C THR A 291 -10.37 -6.45 3.09
N ILE A 292 -9.82 -5.45 2.38
CA ILE A 292 -8.37 -5.31 2.17
C ILE A 292 -7.59 -5.06 3.47
N SER A 293 -8.19 -4.40 4.46
CA SER A 293 -7.57 -4.17 5.77
C SER A 293 -7.43 -5.43 6.64
N SER A 294 -8.13 -6.51 6.28
CA SER A 294 -8.24 -7.74 7.09
C SER A 294 -6.87 -8.41 7.30
N ALA A 295 -6.00 -8.42 6.30
CA ALA A 295 -4.65 -8.99 6.46
C ALA A 295 -3.83 -8.23 7.52
N GLY A 296 -3.93 -6.90 7.58
CA GLY A 296 -3.29 -6.09 8.62
C GLY A 296 -3.88 -6.35 10.01
N VAL A 297 -5.20 -6.55 10.09
CA VAL A 297 -5.88 -6.93 11.35
C VAL A 297 -5.43 -8.34 11.80
N ALA A 298 -5.31 -9.30 10.87
CA ALA A 298 -4.79 -10.63 11.15
C ALA A 298 -3.38 -10.57 11.77
N VAL A 299 -2.47 -9.78 11.17
CA VAL A 299 -1.12 -9.56 11.71
C VAL A 299 -1.17 -9.04 13.13
N GLY A 300 -1.99 -7.99 13.39
CA GLY A 300 -2.16 -7.41 14.72
C GLY A 300 -2.70 -8.38 15.78
N MET A 301 -3.42 -9.45 15.35
CA MET A 301 -3.97 -10.45 16.26
C MET A 301 -3.08 -11.67 16.51
N VAL A 302 -2.22 -12.04 15.52
CA VAL A 302 -1.43 -13.27 15.62
C VAL A 302 0.03 -13.04 16.01
N VAL A 303 0.46 -11.76 16.05
CA VAL A 303 1.83 -11.39 16.40
C VAL A 303 1.86 -10.74 17.77
N PRO A 304 2.86 -11.05 18.62
CA PRO A 304 3.02 -10.39 19.93
C PRO A 304 3.19 -8.86 19.80
N ALA A 305 2.76 -8.14 20.84
CA ALA A 305 2.75 -6.67 20.85
C ALA A 305 4.14 -6.04 20.68
N ASP A 306 5.17 -6.70 21.18
CA ASP A 306 6.59 -6.30 21.09
C ASP A 306 7.22 -6.52 19.71
N ARG A 307 6.50 -7.16 18.75
CA ARG A 307 6.98 -7.52 17.41
C ARG A 307 6.16 -6.94 16.26
N GLN A 308 5.21 -6.03 16.55
CA GLN A 308 4.24 -5.53 15.57
C GLN A 308 4.87 -4.75 14.41
N ALA A 309 5.86 -3.89 14.67
CA ALA A 309 6.50 -3.12 13.61
C ALA A 309 7.30 -4.02 12.66
N GLY A 310 8.10 -4.94 13.19
CA GLY A 310 8.83 -5.90 12.40
C GLY A 310 7.90 -6.77 11.54
N ALA A 311 6.79 -7.25 12.10
CA ALA A 311 5.79 -8.01 11.38
C ALA A 311 5.17 -7.21 10.22
N HIS A 312 4.73 -5.98 10.48
CA HIS A 312 4.20 -5.11 9.44
C HIS A 312 5.26 -4.70 8.40
N GLY A 313 6.53 -4.64 8.80
CA GLY A 313 7.65 -4.46 7.86
C GLY A 313 7.79 -5.64 6.89
N VAL A 314 7.76 -6.88 7.38
CA VAL A 314 7.81 -8.09 6.56
C VAL A 314 6.60 -8.15 5.61
N VAL A 315 5.40 -7.87 6.11
CA VAL A 315 4.18 -7.85 5.29
C VAL A 315 4.25 -6.76 4.22
N GLY A 316 4.64 -5.53 4.58
CA GLY A 316 4.76 -4.43 3.64
C GLY A 316 5.82 -4.69 2.55
N ALA A 317 6.91 -5.34 2.92
CA ALA A 317 7.92 -5.79 1.97
C ALA A 317 7.35 -6.85 0.99
N ALA A 318 6.63 -7.85 1.50
CA ALA A 318 5.97 -8.85 0.67
C ALA A 318 4.93 -8.23 -0.27
N GLN A 319 4.18 -7.25 0.21
CA GLN A 319 3.21 -6.47 -0.57
C GLN A 319 3.89 -5.74 -1.73
N ALA A 320 4.98 -5.01 -1.46
CA ALA A 320 5.71 -4.25 -2.48
C ALA A 320 6.27 -5.17 -3.60
N VAL A 321 6.89 -6.29 -3.22
CA VAL A 321 7.40 -7.28 -4.19
C VAL A 321 6.25 -7.89 -5.00
N SER A 322 5.18 -8.27 -4.33
CA SER A 322 4.03 -8.90 -4.98
C SER A 322 3.38 -7.98 -6.02
N ALA A 323 3.18 -6.70 -5.67
CA ALA A 323 2.66 -5.70 -6.60
C ALA A 323 3.57 -5.51 -7.81
N GLY A 324 4.87 -5.32 -7.59
CA GLY A 324 5.83 -5.08 -8.67
C GLY A 324 5.98 -6.28 -9.62
N VAL A 325 6.08 -7.50 -9.06
CA VAL A 325 6.17 -8.72 -9.86
C VAL A 325 4.90 -8.93 -10.67
N MET A 326 3.73 -8.74 -10.04
CA MET A 326 2.45 -8.95 -10.72
C MET A 326 2.21 -7.93 -11.83
N ALA A 327 2.55 -6.65 -11.60
CA ALA A 327 2.49 -5.61 -12.63
C ALA A 327 3.35 -5.97 -13.85
N ALA A 328 4.60 -6.39 -13.62
CA ALA A 328 5.51 -6.77 -14.70
C ALA A 328 5.03 -8.00 -15.47
N VAL A 329 4.59 -9.05 -14.76
CA VAL A 329 4.12 -10.30 -15.37
C VAL A 329 2.83 -10.07 -16.17
N THR A 330 1.85 -9.34 -15.61
CA THR A 330 0.58 -9.11 -16.30
C THR A 330 0.74 -8.16 -17.48
N GLY A 331 1.61 -7.15 -17.37
CA GLY A 331 1.96 -6.28 -18.51
C GLY A 331 2.57 -7.07 -19.67
N ALA A 332 3.57 -7.94 -19.39
CA ALA A 332 4.18 -8.79 -20.41
C ALA A 332 3.20 -9.80 -21.03
N LEU A 333 2.32 -10.39 -20.21
CA LEU A 333 1.28 -11.30 -20.71
C LEU A 333 0.23 -10.58 -21.57
N TYR A 334 -0.10 -9.34 -21.21
CA TYR A 334 -1.02 -8.52 -21.99
C TYR A 334 -0.43 -8.21 -23.37
N GLU A 335 0.82 -7.77 -23.43
CA GLU A 335 1.52 -7.47 -24.68
C GLU A 335 1.63 -8.70 -25.59
N ALA A 336 1.94 -9.85 -25.02
CA ALA A 336 2.16 -11.08 -25.79
C ALA A 336 0.87 -11.82 -26.18
N TYR A 337 -0.16 -11.81 -25.31
CA TYR A 337 -1.33 -12.69 -25.43
C TYR A 337 -2.67 -11.99 -25.19
N GLY A 338 -2.67 -10.70 -24.93
CA GLY A 338 -3.86 -9.88 -24.77
C GLY A 338 -4.56 -9.97 -23.42
N GLN A 339 -5.68 -9.26 -23.32
CA GLN A 339 -6.45 -9.00 -22.12
C GLN A 339 -6.83 -10.26 -21.34
N THR A 340 -7.44 -11.24 -22.01
CA THR A 340 -7.94 -12.46 -21.36
C THR A 340 -6.82 -13.22 -20.64
N THR A 341 -5.68 -13.42 -21.32
CA THR A 341 -4.56 -14.17 -20.75
C THR A 341 -3.98 -13.47 -19.53
N ALA A 342 -3.78 -12.15 -19.60
CA ALA A 342 -3.20 -11.37 -18.52
C ALA A 342 -4.09 -11.42 -17.26
N TYR A 343 -5.38 -11.16 -17.38
CA TYR A 343 -6.29 -11.16 -16.23
C TYR A 343 -6.56 -12.56 -15.67
N VAL A 344 -6.71 -13.58 -16.52
CA VAL A 344 -6.92 -14.97 -16.07
C VAL A 344 -5.68 -15.50 -15.36
N ALA A 345 -4.46 -15.20 -15.85
CA ALA A 345 -3.23 -15.56 -15.18
C ALA A 345 -3.10 -14.89 -13.81
N ALA A 346 -3.41 -13.58 -13.72
CA ALA A 346 -3.45 -12.86 -12.45
C ALA A 346 -4.42 -13.51 -11.47
N ALA A 347 -5.65 -13.80 -11.91
CA ALA A 347 -6.66 -14.46 -11.10
C ALA A 347 -6.21 -15.84 -10.59
N ALA A 348 -5.58 -16.64 -11.45
CA ALA A 348 -5.07 -17.94 -11.08
C ALA A 348 -3.97 -17.86 -10.02
N VAL A 349 -3.01 -16.95 -10.16
CA VAL A 349 -1.95 -16.71 -9.16
C VAL A 349 -2.58 -16.24 -7.84
N MET A 350 -3.50 -15.27 -7.87
CA MET A 350 -4.21 -14.79 -6.68
C MET A 350 -4.95 -15.91 -5.97
N LEU A 351 -5.64 -16.78 -6.71
CA LEU A 351 -6.37 -17.92 -6.15
C LEU A 351 -5.42 -18.89 -5.45
N VAL A 352 -4.33 -19.29 -6.11
CA VAL A 352 -3.32 -20.20 -5.53
C VAL A 352 -2.69 -19.61 -4.27
N MET A 353 -2.30 -18.35 -4.32
CA MET A 353 -1.73 -17.65 -3.16
C MET A 353 -2.76 -17.54 -2.02
N THR A 354 -4.02 -17.22 -2.32
CA THR A 354 -5.10 -17.14 -1.32
C THR A 354 -5.28 -18.49 -0.64
N LEU A 355 -5.43 -19.58 -1.39
CA LEU A 355 -5.58 -20.93 -0.84
C LEU A 355 -4.37 -21.32 0.01
N THR A 356 -3.17 -20.98 -0.41
CA THR A 356 -1.93 -21.21 0.36
C THR A 356 -1.96 -20.43 1.68
N GLY A 357 -2.30 -19.14 1.64
CA GLY A 357 -2.40 -18.30 2.83
C GLY A 357 -3.43 -18.85 3.83
N LEU A 358 -4.59 -19.29 3.35
CA LEU A 358 -5.64 -19.89 4.17
C LEU A 358 -5.21 -21.23 4.79
N TRP A 359 -4.54 -22.08 4.01
CA TRP A 359 -4.01 -23.33 4.53
C TRP A 359 -3.00 -23.12 5.66
N LEU A 360 -2.13 -22.12 5.54
CA LEU A 360 -1.20 -21.75 6.60
C LEU A 360 -1.92 -21.18 7.83
N ALA A 361 -2.95 -20.36 7.62
CA ALA A 361 -3.71 -19.69 8.68
C ALA A 361 -4.77 -20.60 9.35
N ARG A 362 -4.95 -21.84 8.92
CA ARG A 362 -6.05 -22.73 9.38
C ARG A 362 -6.16 -22.88 10.89
N SER A 363 -5.05 -22.82 11.63
CA SER A 363 -5.06 -22.91 13.10
C SER A 363 -5.58 -21.65 13.80
N ALA A 364 -5.66 -20.52 13.10
CA ALA A 364 -6.17 -19.25 13.59
C ALA A 364 -7.46 -18.82 12.86
N TRP A 365 -8.13 -19.76 12.18
CA TRP A 365 -9.31 -19.48 11.35
C TRP A 365 -10.42 -18.74 12.08
N ASP A 366 -10.68 -19.11 13.35
CA ASP A 366 -11.74 -18.54 14.17
C ASP A 366 -11.29 -17.40 15.07
N ILE A 367 -10.05 -16.90 14.87
CA ILE A 367 -9.56 -15.78 15.66
C ILE A 367 -10.44 -14.56 15.40
N SER A 368 -10.97 -13.98 16.48
CA SER A 368 -11.76 -12.74 16.46
C SER A 368 -11.67 -12.07 17.81
N ARG A 369 -11.94 -10.77 17.87
CA ARG A 369 -11.95 -10.00 19.13
C ARG A 369 -13.15 -9.08 19.13
N PRO A 370 -14.05 -9.19 20.12
CA PRO A 370 -15.15 -8.23 20.32
C PRO A 370 -14.59 -6.83 20.56
N ILE A 371 -15.35 -5.81 20.11
CA ILE A 371 -15.00 -4.41 20.33
C ILE A 371 -15.24 -4.09 21.81
N GLY A 372 -14.28 -3.42 22.48
CA GLY A 372 -14.39 -3.03 23.87
C GLY A 372 -14.19 -4.17 24.87
N SER A 373 -13.71 -5.33 24.43
CA SER A 373 -13.23 -6.35 25.36
C SER A 373 -11.84 -5.94 25.85
N SER A 374 -11.76 -5.11 26.91
CA SER A 374 -10.52 -4.91 27.64
C SER A 374 -9.92 -6.27 27.98
N VAL A 375 -8.67 -6.47 27.62
CA VAL A 375 -7.90 -7.61 28.11
C VAL A 375 -7.73 -7.40 29.60
N ASN A 376 -8.69 -7.88 30.39
CA ASN A 376 -8.46 -8.16 31.79
C ASN A 376 -7.59 -9.43 31.82
N ASN A 377 -6.29 -9.23 31.82
CA ASN A 377 -5.30 -10.17 32.34
C ASN A 377 -4.08 -9.38 32.84
#